data_14f27b4d5f695d04702678f2a54e0067
#
_entry.id   14f27b4d5f695d04702678f2a54e0067
#
_cell.length_a   1.000
_cell.length_b   1.000
_cell.length_c   1.000
_cell.angle_alpha   90.00
_cell.angle_beta   90.00
_cell.angle_gamma   90.00
#
_symmetry.space_group_name_H-M   'P 1'
#
loop_
_entity.id
_entity.type
_entity.pdbx_description
1 polymer ?
#
loop_
_entity_poly.entity_id
_entity_poly.type
_entity_poly.pdbx_seq_one_letter_code
_entity_poly.pdbx_strand_id
1 'polypeptide(L)'
;VFETRSFRLKGYSVLVGERPGLRAGGVWSETCVFCHNTVPYFDALWGELAGPGAPTYQGTVVDRLLPRERRWRYEVGADGDGLLQSAVAAEVAAVGGTPARDGDDRRGVLAHGIRELRSRFGARNFVEIGIGCEACHGGSREHVVDPRVHPDFAPRSAFLNARAEAGGDVTRAEQVNRVCARCHQVLFSRYPYTWEGEGRRGGKPGGSSITSGEARDFLLGGCARQMSCATCHDPHTEDRRADLDRLATTAGNAVCVRCHPQYAPAPALAAHAHHDPTGAGGSCIACHMPKKNMGLGYALTRYHRIGLPDDPARVERDRPIECALCHTDKTVADLVGKMEAWWGRKYDRAALANLYGTVDARPLQATLMRGKAHEQAVAVAVLGEARRTEALPGIARQLVNPFPLVRYYAKRAVETLADRPCAVDLDRTTPEIVAAVRACVPAAFPETVPAALPAKPRTRTDDTDED
;
A
#
# COMPACT_ATOMS: atom_id res chain seq x y z
N VAL A 1 -0.51 1.74 19.18
CA VAL A 1 0.65 1.11 18.53
C VAL A 1 1.93 1.79 19.01
N PHE A 2 2.87 1.04 19.53
CA PHE A 2 4.18 1.54 19.93
C PHE A 2 5.22 1.24 18.86
N GLU A 3 6.08 2.20 18.60
CA GLU A 3 7.26 1.97 17.78
C GLU A 3 8.37 1.36 18.66
N THR A 4 8.83 0.17 18.29
CA THR A 4 9.82 -0.58 19.10
C THR A 4 11.19 0.07 19.16
N ARG A 5 11.57 0.88 18.16
CA ARG A 5 12.86 1.57 18.14
C ARG A 5 12.91 2.79 19.07
N SER A 6 11.82 3.54 19.17
CA SER A 6 11.75 4.76 19.96
C SER A 6 10.92 4.61 21.23
N PHE A 7 10.23 3.49 21.41
CA PHE A 7 9.26 3.24 22.48
C PHE A 7 8.20 4.34 22.63
N ARG A 8 7.92 5.07 21.55
CA ARG A 8 6.91 6.11 21.54
C ARG A 8 5.58 5.56 21.05
N LEU A 9 4.50 6.03 21.67
CA LEU A 9 3.16 5.78 21.18
C LEU A 9 3.02 6.48 19.81
N LYS A 10 2.66 5.73 18.78
CA LYS A 10 2.23 6.32 17.52
C LYS A 10 0.78 6.76 17.67
N GLY A 11 0.53 8.03 17.61
CA GLY A 11 -0.82 8.62 17.66
C GLY A 11 -1.67 8.29 16.43
N TYR A 12 -1.16 7.43 15.53
CA TYR A 12 -1.78 7.09 14.27
C TYR A 12 -1.52 5.65 13.90
N SER A 13 -2.56 4.98 13.41
CA SER A 13 -2.47 3.67 12.77
C SER A 13 -3.47 3.61 11.62
N VAL A 14 -3.07 3.08 10.48
CA VAL A 14 -3.96 2.86 9.31
C VAL A 14 -5.09 1.87 9.57
N LEU A 15 -4.91 1.02 10.59
CA LEU A 15 -5.87 -0.03 10.94
C LEU A 15 -6.84 0.40 12.04
N VAL A 16 -6.62 1.57 12.64
CA VAL A 16 -7.42 2.08 13.75
C VAL A 16 -7.92 3.45 13.37
N GLY A 17 -9.21 3.65 13.38
CA GLY A 17 -9.81 4.94 13.06
C GLY A 17 -9.34 6.02 14.04
N GLU A 18 -8.77 7.08 13.52
CA GLU A 18 -8.30 8.25 14.30
C GLU A 18 -9.47 9.20 14.65
N ARG A 19 -10.62 8.67 14.90
CA ARG A 19 -11.75 9.48 15.33
C ARG A 19 -11.66 9.72 16.83
N PRO A 20 -11.77 10.98 17.28
CA PRO A 20 -11.97 11.25 18.70
C PRO A 20 -13.17 10.43 19.21
N GLY A 21 -12.98 9.66 20.28
CA GLY A 21 -14.02 8.81 20.86
C GLY A 21 -14.16 7.41 20.28
N LEU A 22 -13.48 7.07 19.18
CA LEU A 22 -13.32 5.67 18.80
C LEU A 22 -12.21 5.06 19.67
N ARG A 23 -12.60 4.11 20.51
CA ARG A 23 -11.62 3.24 21.15
C ARG A 23 -10.83 2.56 20.05
N ALA A 24 -9.52 2.66 20.11
CA ALA A 24 -8.59 1.85 19.34
C ALA A 24 -8.74 0.39 19.78
N GLY A 25 -9.82 -0.24 19.37
CA GLY A 25 -10.26 -1.55 19.85
C GLY A 25 -9.78 -2.71 19.02
N GLY A 26 -8.69 -2.57 18.28
CA GLY A 26 -8.05 -3.72 17.66
C GLY A 26 -7.37 -4.57 18.73
N VAL A 27 -8.05 -5.57 19.24
CA VAL A 27 -7.40 -6.61 20.04
C VAL A 27 -6.38 -7.29 19.11
N TRP A 28 -5.14 -7.41 19.56
CA TRP A 28 -4.05 -8.03 18.78
C TRP A 28 -4.46 -9.37 18.17
N SER A 29 -5.07 -10.24 18.99
CA SER A 29 -5.53 -11.57 18.58
C SER A 29 -6.69 -11.59 17.57
N GLU A 30 -7.33 -10.46 17.34
CA GLU A 30 -8.48 -10.37 16.44
C GLU A 30 -8.18 -9.60 15.14
N THR A 31 -7.08 -8.88 15.11
CA THR A 31 -6.77 -7.97 14.01
C THR A 31 -5.33 -8.08 13.53
N CYS A 32 -4.36 -7.81 14.39
CA CYS A 32 -2.96 -7.68 13.98
C CYS A 32 -2.31 -9.04 13.71
N VAL A 33 -2.76 -10.05 14.45
CA VAL A 33 -2.23 -11.43 14.39
C VAL A 33 -2.24 -12.02 12.99
N PHE A 34 -3.24 -11.69 12.19
CA PHE A 34 -3.42 -12.26 10.85
C PHE A 34 -2.39 -11.81 9.81
N CYS A 35 -1.69 -10.71 10.10
CA CYS A 35 -0.59 -10.23 9.25
C CYS A 35 0.77 -10.30 9.94
N HIS A 36 0.80 -10.41 11.28
CA HIS A 36 2.02 -10.34 12.07
C HIS A 36 2.41 -11.67 12.73
N ASN A 37 1.79 -12.75 12.30
CA ASN A 37 2.11 -14.11 12.75
C ASN A 37 1.96 -15.13 11.62
N THR A 38 2.51 -16.33 11.86
CA THR A 38 2.19 -17.53 11.11
C THR A 38 0.83 -18.02 11.57
N VAL A 39 -0.17 -17.93 10.71
CA VAL A 39 -1.55 -18.31 11.02
C VAL A 39 -1.96 -19.60 10.31
N PRO A 40 -2.86 -20.39 10.93
CA PRO A 40 -3.35 -21.62 10.32
C PRO A 40 -4.14 -21.40 9.03
N TYR A 41 -4.42 -22.47 8.31
CA TYR A 41 -5.13 -22.44 7.03
C TYR A 41 -6.53 -21.85 7.07
N PHE A 42 -7.23 -21.89 8.23
CA PHE A 42 -8.57 -21.34 8.31
C PHE A 42 -8.63 -19.86 7.90
N ASP A 43 -7.58 -19.09 8.21
CA ASP A 43 -7.51 -17.67 7.84
C ASP A 43 -7.02 -17.46 6.41
N ALA A 44 -6.20 -18.39 5.91
CA ALA A 44 -5.58 -18.25 4.60
C ALA A 44 -6.40 -18.89 3.48
N LEU A 45 -7.12 -19.94 3.77
CA LEU A 45 -7.71 -20.83 2.78
C LEU A 45 -9.21 -21.05 2.95
N TRP A 46 -9.68 -21.34 4.17
CA TRP A 46 -11.10 -21.66 4.35
C TRP A 46 -12.01 -20.49 4.00
N GLY A 47 -11.60 -19.26 4.29
CA GLY A 47 -12.35 -18.06 3.90
C GLY A 47 -12.42 -17.90 2.38
N GLU A 48 -11.35 -18.23 1.66
CA GLU A 48 -11.33 -18.20 0.21
C GLU A 48 -12.26 -19.25 -0.39
N LEU A 49 -12.22 -20.47 0.12
CA LEU A 49 -13.08 -21.56 -0.34
C LEU A 49 -14.57 -21.32 0.01
N ALA A 50 -14.84 -20.65 1.13
CA ALA A 50 -16.20 -20.24 1.50
C ALA A 50 -16.74 -19.10 0.64
N GLY A 51 -15.86 -18.32 0.03
CA GLY A 51 -16.20 -17.28 -0.92
C GLY A 51 -16.57 -15.92 -0.31
N PRO A 52 -17.04 -14.99 -1.16
CA PRO A 52 -17.42 -13.64 -0.75
C PRO A 52 -18.42 -13.62 0.41
N GLY A 53 -18.15 -12.77 1.40
CA GLY A 53 -18.97 -12.66 2.61
C GLY A 53 -18.49 -13.52 3.78
N ALA A 54 -17.59 -14.47 3.58
CA ALA A 54 -16.98 -15.19 4.69
C ALA A 54 -16.06 -14.25 5.51
N PRO A 55 -16.00 -14.39 6.85
CA PRO A 55 -15.24 -13.48 7.71
C PRO A 55 -13.74 -13.39 7.39
N THR A 56 -13.16 -14.46 6.85
CA THR A 56 -11.73 -14.56 6.49
C THR A 56 -11.50 -14.43 4.98
N TYR A 57 -12.52 -14.08 4.21
CA TYR A 57 -12.39 -13.91 2.77
C TYR A 57 -11.57 -12.67 2.45
N GLN A 58 -10.46 -12.86 1.75
CA GLN A 58 -9.52 -11.81 1.38
C GLN A 58 -9.58 -11.41 -0.12
N GLY A 59 -10.41 -12.07 -0.89
CA GLY A 59 -10.54 -11.85 -2.34
C GLY A 59 -11.21 -10.54 -2.75
N THR A 60 -11.79 -9.78 -1.82
CA THR A 60 -12.60 -8.57 -2.13
C THR A 60 -11.85 -7.54 -2.98
N VAL A 61 -10.57 -7.33 -2.75
CA VAL A 61 -9.77 -6.39 -3.57
C VAL A 61 -9.57 -6.94 -4.98
N VAL A 62 -9.23 -8.21 -5.11
CA VAL A 62 -9.06 -8.90 -6.39
C VAL A 62 -10.37 -8.88 -7.18
N ASP A 63 -11.48 -9.22 -6.54
CA ASP A 63 -12.80 -9.28 -7.19
C ASP A 63 -13.28 -7.93 -7.70
N ARG A 64 -12.92 -6.84 -7.01
CA ARG A 64 -13.32 -5.48 -7.40
C ARG A 64 -12.38 -4.83 -8.40
N LEU A 65 -11.09 -5.11 -8.33
CA LEU A 65 -10.06 -4.37 -9.04
C LEU A 65 -9.52 -5.10 -10.26
N LEU A 66 -9.40 -6.43 -10.19
CA LEU A 66 -8.86 -7.20 -11.31
C LEU A 66 -9.97 -7.61 -12.28
N PRO A 67 -9.73 -7.52 -13.57
CA PRO A 67 -10.62 -8.12 -14.58
C PRO A 67 -10.60 -9.65 -14.43
N ARG A 68 -11.70 -10.31 -14.84
CA ARG A 68 -11.87 -11.76 -14.67
C ARG A 68 -10.72 -12.58 -15.25
N GLU A 69 -10.16 -12.12 -16.35
CA GLU A 69 -9.05 -12.76 -17.07
C GLU A 69 -7.76 -12.80 -16.25
N ARG A 70 -7.70 -12.06 -15.15
CA ARG A 70 -6.56 -12.00 -14.25
C ARG A 70 -6.85 -12.57 -12.85
N ARG A 71 -8.04 -13.15 -12.66
CA ARG A 71 -8.44 -13.76 -11.39
C ARG A 71 -8.21 -15.25 -11.41
N TRP A 72 -7.87 -15.76 -10.27
CA TRP A 72 -7.80 -17.18 -10.01
C TRP A 72 -8.17 -17.48 -8.55
N ARG A 73 -8.57 -18.69 -8.28
CA ARG A 73 -8.96 -19.12 -6.94
C ARG A 73 -8.63 -20.58 -6.70
N TYR A 74 -8.61 -20.98 -5.44
CA TYR A 74 -8.60 -22.38 -5.08
C TYR A 74 -10.02 -22.95 -5.20
N GLU A 75 -10.12 -24.16 -5.72
CA GLU A 75 -11.36 -24.91 -5.81
C GLU A 75 -11.14 -26.32 -5.22
N VAL A 76 -12.17 -26.85 -4.58
CA VAL A 76 -12.18 -28.23 -4.11
C VAL A 76 -12.55 -29.13 -5.28
N GLY A 77 -11.74 -30.13 -5.57
CA GLY A 77 -12.00 -31.12 -6.61
C GLY A 77 -13.32 -31.89 -6.38
N ALA A 78 -13.78 -32.58 -7.40
CA ALA A 78 -15.09 -33.28 -7.37
C ALA A 78 -15.23 -34.27 -6.21
N ASP A 79 -14.14 -35.00 -5.89
CA ASP A 79 -14.13 -36.02 -4.84
C ASP A 79 -13.49 -35.51 -3.54
N GLY A 80 -13.33 -34.19 -3.39
CA GLY A 80 -12.57 -33.57 -2.30
C GLY A 80 -13.36 -33.26 -1.02
N ASP A 81 -14.67 -33.37 -1.04
CA ASP A 81 -15.52 -32.91 0.10
C ASP A 81 -15.23 -33.65 1.40
N GLY A 82 -15.07 -34.97 1.35
CA GLY A 82 -14.73 -35.77 2.54
C GLY A 82 -13.33 -35.44 3.09
N LEU A 83 -12.37 -35.16 2.23
CA LEU A 83 -11.03 -34.76 2.63
C LEU A 83 -11.03 -33.34 3.23
N LEU A 84 -11.78 -32.42 2.64
CA LEU A 84 -11.98 -31.08 3.18
C LEU A 84 -12.64 -31.12 4.57
N GLN A 85 -13.71 -31.89 4.72
CA GLN A 85 -14.38 -32.06 5.99
C GLN A 85 -13.44 -32.58 7.07
N SER A 86 -12.65 -33.61 6.73
CA SER A 86 -11.65 -34.18 7.64
C SER A 86 -10.56 -33.17 8.01
N ALA A 87 -10.07 -32.36 7.04
CA ALA A 87 -9.08 -31.33 7.30
C ALA A 87 -9.62 -30.21 8.21
N VAL A 88 -10.83 -29.72 7.95
CA VAL A 88 -11.47 -28.72 8.80
C VAL A 88 -11.73 -29.25 10.20
N ALA A 89 -12.21 -30.50 10.33
CA ALA A 89 -12.45 -31.12 11.61
C ALA A 89 -11.15 -31.30 12.43
N ALA A 90 -10.06 -31.68 11.81
CA ALA A 90 -8.75 -31.81 12.46
C ALA A 90 -8.25 -30.45 12.99
N GLU A 91 -8.39 -29.38 12.22
CA GLU A 91 -8.00 -28.03 12.64
C GLU A 91 -8.87 -27.50 13.78
N VAL A 92 -10.18 -27.74 13.73
CA VAL A 92 -11.13 -27.40 14.80
C VAL A 92 -10.80 -28.16 16.09
N ALA A 93 -10.50 -29.45 15.98
CA ALA A 93 -10.11 -30.27 17.14
C ALA A 93 -8.81 -29.78 17.79
N ALA A 94 -7.83 -29.33 16.99
CA ALA A 94 -6.55 -28.82 17.50
C ALA A 94 -6.72 -27.59 18.41
N VAL A 95 -7.80 -26.82 18.26
CA VAL A 95 -8.13 -25.69 19.15
C VAL A 95 -9.18 -26.05 20.21
N GLY A 96 -9.54 -27.34 20.34
CA GLY A 96 -10.55 -27.82 21.28
C GLY A 96 -11.98 -27.44 20.89
N GLY A 97 -12.23 -27.27 19.60
CA GLY A 97 -13.56 -27.01 19.06
C GLY A 97 -14.36 -28.28 18.74
N THR A 98 -15.60 -28.11 18.35
CA THR A 98 -16.48 -29.18 17.92
C THR A 98 -16.57 -29.24 16.41
N PRO A 99 -16.39 -30.39 15.76
CA PRO A 99 -16.50 -30.52 14.31
C PRO A 99 -17.90 -30.16 13.79
N ALA A 100 -18.02 -29.89 12.51
CA ALA A 100 -19.30 -29.68 11.84
C ALA A 100 -20.18 -30.94 11.93
N ARG A 101 -21.47 -30.78 11.75
CA ARG A 101 -22.42 -31.90 11.81
C ARG A 101 -22.23 -32.82 10.59
N ASP A 102 -22.45 -34.09 10.81
CA ASP A 102 -22.53 -35.05 9.72
C ASP A 102 -23.66 -34.67 8.75
N GLY A 103 -23.32 -34.61 7.46
CA GLY A 103 -24.27 -34.25 6.43
C GLY A 103 -24.34 -32.75 6.09
N ASP A 104 -23.55 -31.90 6.77
CA ASP A 104 -23.38 -30.51 6.35
C ASP A 104 -22.74 -30.45 4.96
N ASP A 105 -23.24 -29.57 4.11
CA ASP A 105 -22.62 -29.30 2.82
C ASP A 105 -21.25 -28.58 2.99
N ARG A 106 -20.47 -28.50 1.92
CA ARG A 106 -19.15 -27.83 1.89
C ARG A 106 -19.19 -26.46 2.54
N ARG A 107 -20.22 -25.67 2.22
CA ARG A 107 -20.36 -24.30 2.74
C ARG A 107 -20.65 -24.30 4.25
N GLY A 108 -21.48 -25.22 4.70
CA GLY A 108 -21.77 -25.40 6.12
C GLY A 108 -20.55 -25.80 6.92
N VAL A 109 -19.79 -26.78 6.44
CA VAL A 109 -18.50 -27.23 7.03
C VAL A 109 -17.52 -26.07 7.16
N LEU A 110 -17.28 -25.32 6.09
CA LEU A 110 -16.37 -24.18 6.09
C LEU A 110 -16.84 -23.06 7.02
N ALA A 111 -18.12 -22.69 6.97
CA ALA A 111 -18.69 -21.65 7.82
C ALA A 111 -18.62 -22.02 9.31
N HIS A 112 -18.88 -23.29 9.64
CA HIS A 112 -18.74 -23.80 11.00
C HIS A 112 -17.28 -23.78 11.45
N GLY A 113 -16.36 -24.33 10.65
CA GLY A 113 -14.93 -24.37 10.95
C GLY A 113 -14.35 -22.98 11.18
N ILE A 114 -14.65 -22.02 10.32
CA ILE A 114 -14.19 -20.63 10.47
C ILE A 114 -14.70 -20.01 11.79
N ARG A 115 -15.97 -20.22 12.17
CA ARG A 115 -16.50 -19.69 13.44
C ARG A 115 -15.82 -20.31 14.65
N GLU A 116 -15.67 -21.63 14.68
CA GLU A 116 -15.02 -22.35 15.78
C GLU A 116 -13.57 -21.91 15.95
N LEU A 117 -12.81 -21.88 14.85
CA LEU A 117 -11.41 -21.49 14.86
C LEU A 117 -11.22 -20.04 15.30
N ARG A 118 -11.98 -19.10 14.73
CA ARG A 118 -11.89 -17.69 15.14
C ARG A 118 -12.25 -17.42 16.58
N SER A 119 -13.19 -18.18 17.14
CA SER A 119 -13.59 -18.01 18.53
C SER A 119 -12.60 -18.58 19.54
N ARG A 120 -11.77 -19.53 19.12
CA ARG A 120 -10.89 -20.30 20.01
C ARG A 120 -9.40 -20.05 19.78
N PHE A 121 -9.03 -19.62 18.57
CA PHE A 121 -7.64 -19.36 18.24
C PHE A 121 -7.11 -18.15 19.03
N GLY A 122 -5.94 -18.34 19.65
CA GLY A 122 -5.31 -17.29 20.45
C GLY A 122 -3.83 -17.59 20.67
N ALA A 123 -3.16 -16.76 21.46
CA ALA A 123 -1.72 -16.82 21.68
C ALA A 123 -1.20 -18.21 22.10
N ARG A 124 -2.01 -18.98 22.82
CA ARG A 124 -1.66 -20.37 23.23
C ARG A 124 -1.55 -21.36 22.07
N ASN A 125 -2.11 -21.01 20.91
CA ASN A 125 -2.13 -21.87 19.73
C ASN A 125 -0.97 -21.54 18.76
N PHE A 126 -0.17 -20.51 19.06
CA PHE A 126 0.99 -20.19 18.27
C PHE A 126 2.13 -21.16 18.55
N VAL A 127 2.72 -21.68 17.50
CA VAL A 127 3.99 -22.43 17.60
C VAL A 127 5.14 -21.45 17.86
N GLU A 128 5.07 -20.29 17.20
CA GLU A 128 5.99 -19.16 17.36
C GLU A 128 5.25 -17.84 17.25
N ILE A 129 5.82 -16.77 17.81
CA ILE A 129 5.32 -15.40 17.63
C ILE A 129 6.14 -14.76 16.51
N GLY A 130 5.46 -14.43 15.40
CA GLY A 130 6.08 -13.82 14.23
C GLY A 130 5.77 -14.54 12.93
N ILE A 131 6.38 -14.05 11.87
CA ILE A 131 6.23 -14.58 10.52
C ILE A 131 7.32 -15.63 10.30
N GLY A 132 6.98 -16.89 10.43
CA GLY A 132 7.85 -18.03 10.17
C GLY A 132 7.73 -18.55 8.73
N CYS A 133 8.41 -19.65 8.45
CA CYS A 133 8.47 -20.24 7.11
C CYS A 133 7.09 -20.59 6.56
N GLU A 134 6.21 -21.13 7.39
CA GLU A 134 4.88 -21.59 6.99
C GLU A 134 3.87 -20.44 6.80
N ALA A 135 4.24 -19.21 7.16
CA ALA A 135 3.46 -18.03 6.76
C ALA A 135 3.45 -17.81 5.24
N CYS A 136 4.51 -18.26 4.57
CA CYS A 136 4.69 -18.11 3.12
C CYS A 136 4.61 -19.45 2.39
N HIS A 137 5.10 -20.52 3.00
CA HIS A 137 5.17 -21.85 2.40
C HIS A 137 4.04 -22.74 2.89
N GLY A 138 3.33 -23.38 1.98
CA GLY A 138 2.19 -24.26 2.25
C GLY A 138 2.59 -25.63 2.83
N GLY A 139 3.55 -25.64 3.75
CA GLY A 139 4.13 -26.81 4.40
C GLY A 139 5.61 -26.94 4.09
N SER A 140 6.41 -27.11 5.14
CA SER A 140 7.88 -27.14 5.03
C SER A 140 8.50 -28.41 5.59
N ARG A 141 7.69 -29.37 6.06
CA ARG A 141 8.18 -30.59 6.72
C ARG A 141 9.17 -31.37 5.88
N GLU A 142 8.87 -31.57 4.59
CA GLU A 142 9.73 -32.33 3.69
C GLU A 142 11.05 -31.61 3.42
N HIS A 143 11.01 -30.27 3.32
CA HIS A 143 12.21 -29.45 3.19
C HIS A 143 13.11 -29.53 4.44
N VAL A 144 12.52 -29.57 5.63
CA VAL A 144 13.26 -29.70 6.90
C VAL A 144 13.99 -31.09 6.96
N VAL A 145 13.36 -32.11 6.41
CA VAL A 145 13.97 -33.49 6.35
C VAL A 145 14.99 -33.58 5.24
N ASP A 146 14.71 -33.02 4.07
CA ASP A 146 15.60 -32.95 2.92
C ASP A 146 15.61 -31.56 2.30
N PRO A 147 16.64 -30.73 2.56
CA PRO A 147 16.74 -29.37 2.05
C PRO A 147 16.70 -29.23 0.52
N ARG A 148 16.89 -30.34 -0.22
CA ARG A 148 16.75 -30.34 -1.68
C ARG A 148 15.31 -30.31 -2.15
N VAL A 149 14.37 -30.65 -1.29
CA VAL A 149 12.93 -30.54 -1.57
C VAL A 149 12.50 -29.11 -1.30
N HIS A 150 12.32 -28.31 -2.35
CA HIS A 150 11.89 -26.91 -2.19
C HIS A 150 10.45 -26.84 -1.67
N PRO A 151 10.18 -25.99 -0.66
CA PRO A 151 8.82 -25.76 -0.18
C PRO A 151 7.96 -25.10 -1.27
N ASP A 152 6.67 -25.41 -1.26
CA ASP A 152 5.71 -24.82 -2.19
C ASP A 152 5.01 -23.60 -1.58
N PHE A 153 4.48 -22.71 -2.43
CA PHE A 153 3.65 -21.57 -2.02
C PHE A 153 2.16 -21.91 -1.98
N ALA A 154 1.76 -22.98 -2.64
CA ALA A 154 0.40 -23.51 -2.57
C ALA A 154 0.29 -24.56 -1.47
N PRO A 155 -0.87 -24.70 -0.81
CA PRO A 155 -1.13 -25.85 0.05
C PRO A 155 -0.98 -27.15 -0.73
N ARG A 156 -0.14 -28.05 -0.27
CA ARG A 156 -0.06 -29.41 -0.83
C ARG A 156 -1.26 -30.21 -0.36
N SER A 157 -2.24 -30.35 -1.22
CA SER A 157 -3.47 -31.04 -0.92
C SER A 157 -3.97 -31.82 -2.12
N ALA A 158 -4.35 -33.06 -1.89
CA ALA A 158 -4.93 -33.91 -2.92
C ALA A 158 -6.30 -33.44 -3.41
N PHE A 159 -6.97 -32.57 -2.67
CA PHE A 159 -8.31 -32.11 -2.98
C PHE A 159 -8.41 -30.66 -3.43
N LEU A 160 -7.30 -29.90 -3.47
CA LEU A 160 -7.30 -28.50 -3.88
C LEU A 160 -6.65 -28.32 -5.23
N ASN A 161 -7.32 -27.53 -6.07
CA ASN A 161 -6.79 -27.13 -7.37
C ASN A 161 -6.77 -25.60 -7.46
N ALA A 162 -5.70 -25.03 -8.03
CA ALA A 162 -5.68 -23.62 -8.41
C ALA A 162 -6.27 -23.47 -9.81
N ARG A 163 -7.29 -22.64 -9.96
CA ARG A 163 -7.99 -22.43 -11.22
C ARG A 163 -8.07 -20.96 -11.59
N ALA A 164 -7.63 -20.64 -12.81
CA ALA A 164 -7.84 -19.31 -13.39
C ALA A 164 -9.29 -19.18 -13.89
N GLU A 165 -9.96 -18.06 -13.59
CA GLU A 165 -11.36 -17.85 -13.99
C GLU A 165 -11.57 -17.80 -15.50
N ALA A 166 -10.54 -17.39 -16.26
CA ALA A 166 -10.57 -17.39 -17.72
C ALA A 166 -10.06 -18.70 -18.35
N GLY A 167 -9.72 -19.69 -17.52
CA GLY A 167 -9.06 -20.93 -17.95
C GLY A 167 -7.54 -20.79 -18.04
N GLY A 168 -6.86 -21.94 -18.15
CA GLY A 168 -5.39 -22.04 -18.14
C GLY A 168 -4.80 -22.19 -16.77
N ASP A 169 -3.48 -22.32 -16.74
CA ASP A 169 -2.72 -22.60 -15.52
C ASP A 169 -2.47 -21.31 -14.70
N VAL A 170 -2.49 -21.49 -13.40
CA VAL A 170 -2.04 -20.47 -12.44
C VAL A 170 -0.53 -20.55 -12.31
N THR A 171 0.14 -19.46 -12.61
CA THR A 171 1.61 -19.43 -12.58
C THR A 171 2.16 -19.43 -11.15
N ARG A 172 3.41 -19.87 -10.97
CA ARG A 172 4.11 -19.74 -9.69
C ARG A 172 4.16 -18.28 -9.21
N ALA A 173 4.35 -17.33 -10.13
CA ALA A 173 4.37 -15.89 -9.78
C ALA A 173 3.04 -15.45 -9.17
N GLU A 174 1.92 -15.86 -9.73
CA GLU A 174 0.59 -15.55 -9.22
C GLU A 174 0.35 -16.16 -7.83
N GLN A 175 0.84 -17.37 -7.58
CA GLN A 175 0.76 -18.03 -6.26
C GLN A 175 1.57 -17.26 -5.21
N VAL A 176 2.84 -16.92 -5.51
CA VAL A 176 3.69 -16.10 -4.62
C VAL A 176 3.07 -14.76 -4.33
N ASN A 177 2.55 -14.08 -5.34
CA ASN A 177 1.88 -12.79 -5.18
C ASN A 177 0.67 -12.88 -4.25
N ARG A 178 -0.10 -13.95 -4.31
CA ARG A 178 -1.22 -14.17 -3.40
C ARG A 178 -0.76 -14.34 -1.95
N VAL A 179 0.30 -15.10 -1.73
CA VAL A 179 0.86 -15.25 -0.38
C VAL A 179 1.25 -13.89 0.21
N CYS A 180 1.97 -13.07 -0.54
CA CYS A 180 2.35 -11.72 -0.10
C CYS A 180 1.13 -10.82 0.12
N ALA A 181 0.14 -10.91 -0.77
CA ALA A 181 -1.08 -10.10 -0.73
C ALA A 181 -1.94 -10.37 0.51
N ARG A 182 -1.81 -11.51 1.17
CA ARG A 182 -2.53 -11.79 2.44
C ARG A 182 -2.26 -10.73 3.51
N CYS A 183 -1.04 -10.18 3.52
CA CYS A 183 -0.61 -9.18 4.50
C CYS A 183 -0.38 -7.79 3.86
N HIS A 184 0.16 -7.73 2.64
CA HIS A 184 0.48 -6.49 1.93
C HIS A 184 -0.67 -5.99 1.05
N GLN A 185 -1.90 -6.20 1.50
CA GLN A 185 -3.11 -5.76 0.84
C GLN A 185 -4.01 -5.08 1.87
N VAL A 186 -3.99 -3.74 1.91
CA VAL A 186 -4.98 -3.01 2.69
C VAL A 186 -6.32 -3.19 1.99
N LEU A 187 -7.21 -3.88 2.66
CA LEU A 187 -8.62 -3.94 2.28
C LEU A 187 -9.21 -2.54 2.44
N PHE A 188 -10.27 -2.23 1.70
CA PHE A 188 -10.89 -0.92 1.68
C PHE A 188 -11.04 -0.33 3.08
N SER A 189 -10.32 0.74 3.33
CA SER A 189 -10.45 1.50 4.56
C SER A 189 -11.71 2.36 4.47
N ARG A 190 -12.52 2.38 5.52
CA ARG A 190 -13.58 3.37 5.69
C ARG A 190 -13.03 4.71 6.16
N TYR A 191 -11.74 4.80 6.33
CA TYR A 191 -11.08 5.99 6.80
C TYR A 191 -11.03 7.05 5.70
N PRO A 192 -11.61 8.26 5.91
CA PRO A 192 -11.83 9.23 4.83
C PRO A 192 -10.56 9.86 4.28
N TYR A 193 -9.45 9.72 5.00
CA TYR A 193 -8.17 10.31 4.61
C TYR A 193 -7.24 9.37 3.85
N THR A 194 -7.65 8.14 3.63
CA THR A 194 -6.97 7.23 2.72
C THR A 194 -7.51 7.41 1.31
N TRP A 195 -6.73 7.04 0.31
CA TRP A 195 -7.23 7.13 -1.06
C TRP A 195 -8.45 6.20 -1.30
N GLU A 196 -8.57 5.11 -0.57
CA GLU A 196 -9.73 4.24 -0.57
C GLU A 196 -10.97 4.94 0.00
N GLY A 197 -10.79 5.76 1.03
CA GLY A 197 -11.86 6.52 1.67
C GLY A 197 -12.26 7.78 0.93
N GLU A 198 -11.38 8.34 0.11
CA GLU A 198 -11.63 9.58 -0.64
C GLU A 198 -12.17 9.35 -2.06
N GLY A 199 -13.11 8.45 -2.20
CA GLY A 199 -13.92 8.40 -3.41
C GLY A 199 -13.26 7.76 -4.61
N ARG A 200 -12.33 6.85 -4.43
CA ARG A 200 -11.98 5.92 -5.50
C ARG A 200 -13.03 4.83 -5.62
N ARG A 201 -14.28 5.27 -5.60
CA ARG A 201 -15.44 4.44 -5.85
C ARG A 201 -15.29 3.78 -7.22
N GLY A 202 -15.69 2.53 -7.30
CA GLY A 202 -15.59 1.74 -8.53
C GLY A 202 -14.20 1.22 -8.85
N GLY A 203 -13.30 1.17 -7.85
CA GLY A 203 -12.04 0.46 -7.99
C GLY A 203 -11.07 1.03 -9.01
N LYS A 204 -11.20 2.33 -9.38
CA LYS A 204 -10.26 2.95 -10.30
C LYS A 204 -8.90 3.06 -9.63
N PRO A 205 -7.89 2.36 -10.14
CA PRO A 205 -6.55 2.40 -9.61
C PRO A 205 -5.89 3.75 -9.90
N GLY A 206 -4.96 4.15 -9.09
CA GLY A 206 -4.15 5.35 -9.29
C GLY A 206 -3.99 6.13 -7.99
N GLY A 207 -3.01 7.02 -7.95
CA GLY A 207 -2.69 7.89 -6.83
C GLY A 207 -1.93 7.25 -5.71
N SER A 208 -1.61 8.09 -4.76
CA SER A 208 -0.83 7.73 -3.60
C SER A 208 -1.66 6.88 -2.62
N SER A 209 -1.01 5.94 -1.98
CA SER A 209 -1.60 5.13 -0.93
C SER A 209 -0.72 5.13 0.32
N ILE A 210 -1.19 4.50 1.35
CA ILE A 210 -0.41 4.23 2.55
C ILE A 210 0.27 2.87 2.45
N THR A 211 1.27 2.64 3.29
CA THR A 211 1.96 1.36 3.42
C THR A 211 0.96 0.21 3.63
N SER A 212 1.28 -0.95 3.14
CA SER A 212 0.51 -2.20 3.13
C SER A 212 -0.52 -2.31 1.99
N GLY A 213 -0.42 -1.45 0.96
CA GLY A 213 -1.16 -1.58 -0.28
C GLY A 213 -0.32 -2.10 -1.44
N GLU A 214 0.92 -2.48 -1.20
CA GLU A 214 1.93 -2.78 -2.21
C GLU A 214 1.50 -3.91 -3.15
N ALA A 215 0.99 -5.00 -2.59
CA ALA A 215 0.55 -6.14 -3.39
C ALA A 215 -0.70 -5.80 -4.23
N ARG A 216 -1.65 -5.04 -3.66
CA ARG A 216 -2.81 -4.55 -4.41
C ARG A 216 -2.36 -3.72 -5.62
N ASP A 217 -1.46 -2.79 -5.39
CA ASP A 217 -0.97 -1.89 -6.44
C ASP A 217 -0.19 -2.68 -7.50
N PHE A 218 0.65 -3.62 -7.08
CA PHE A 218 1.41 -4.50 -7.99
C PHE A 218 0.50 -5.37 -8.86
N LEU A 219 -0.53 -5.98 -8.26
CA LEU A 219 -1.49 -6.81 -8.99
C LEU A 219 -2.23 -6.03 -10.09
N LEU A 220 -2.35 -4.71 -9.97
CA LEU A 220 -2.93 -3.84 -10.99
C LEU A 220 -1.94 -3.49 -12.11
N GLY A 221 -0.65 -3.73 -11.91
CA GLY A 221 0.40 -3.51 -12.92
C GLY A 221 0.39 -4.59 -14.01
N GLY A 222 1.00 -4.28 -15.16
CA GLY A 222 1.09 -5.22 -16.30
C GLY A 222 1.98 -6.43 -16.03
N CYS A 223 2.95 -6.32 -15.12
CA CYS A 223 3.98 -7.34 -14.87
C CYS A 223 3.53 -8.47 -13.91
N ALA A 224 2.42 -8.32 -13.21
CA ALA A 224 2.03 -9.18 -12.09
C ALA A 224 1.77 -10.66 -12.43
N ARG A 225 1.56 -11.00 -13.69
CA ARG A 225 1.42 -12.42 -14.13
C ARG A 225 2.75 -13.11 -14.34
N GLN A 226 3.80 -12.35 -14.65
CA GLN A 226 5.12 -12.89 -15.00
C GLN A 226 6.15 -12.66 -13.89
N MET A 227 5.94 -11.64 -13.08
CA MET A 227 6.80 -11.29 -11.94
C MET A 227 6.08 -11.57 -10.63
N SER A 228 6.83 -12.05 -9.67
CA SER A 228 6.38 -12.12 -8.28
C SER A 228 7.04 -11.04 -7.43
N CYS A 229 6.50 -10.81 -6.24
CA CYS A 229 7.12 -9.96 -5.24
C CYS A 229 8.58 -10.40 -4.96
N ALA A 230 8.83 -11.71 -4.95
CA ALA A 230 10.17 -12.28 -4.77
C ALA A 230 11.12 -12.03 -5.96
N THR A 231 10.65 -11.51 -7.09
CA THR A 231 11.53 -11.10 -8.20
C THR A 231 12.39 -9.89 -7.82
N CYS A 232 11.88 -9.02 -6.95
CA CYS A 232 12.56 -7.82 -6.48
C CYS A 232 12.98 -7.93 -5.02
N HIS A 233 12.22 -8.64 -4.20
CA HIS A 233 12.44 -8.77 -2.76
C HIS A 233 12.84 -10.21 -2.42
N ASP A 234 14.03 -10.38 -1.85
CA ASP A 234 14.40 -11.67 -1.28
C ASP A 234 13.92 -11.74 0.17
N PRO A 235 12.89 -12.57 0.48
CA PRO A 235 12.39 -12.70 1.85
C PRO A 235 13.39 -13.38 2.79
N HIS A 236 14.41 -14.06 2.25
CA HIS A 236 15.42 -14.79 3.02
C HIS A 236 16.70 -13.97 3.25
N THR A 237 16.79 -12.75 2.68
CA THR A 237 17.99 -11.92 2.90
C THR A 237 18.10 -11.45 4.35
N GLU A 238 19.32 -11.48 4.89
CA GLU A 238 19.62 -10.96 6.22
C GLU A 238 19.64 -9.43 6.23
N ASP A 239 20.11 -8.81 5.15
CA ASP A 239 20.19 -7.35 5.01
C ASP A 239 19.17 -6.81 4.00
N ARG A 240 17.91 -6.73 4.44
CA ARG A 240 16.83 -6.15 3.66
C ARG A 240 17.07 -4.68 3.31
N ARG A 241 17.83 -3.97 4.12
CA ARG A 241 18.09 -2.55 3.87
C ARG A 241 19.03 -2.37 2.71
N ALA A 242 20.14 -3.11 2.68
CA ALA A 242 21.09 -3.07 1.58
C ALA A 242 20.43 -3.50 0.27
N ASP A 243 19.56 -4.51 0.29
CA ASP A 243 18.83 -4.95 -0.91
C ASP A 243 17.90 -3.85 -1.46
N LEU A 244 17.13 -3.20 -0.59
CA LEU A 244 16.27 -2.08 -0.97
C LEU A 244 17.07 -0.88 -1.48
N ASP A 245 18.19 -0.57 -0.87
CA ASP A 245 19.07 0.53 -1.29
C ASP A 245 19.69 0.22 -2.66
N ARG A 246 20.11 -1.02 -2.92
CA ARG A 246 20.56 -1.49 -4.24
C ARG A 246 19.46 -1.36 -5.31
N LEU A 247 18.25 -1.84 -4.99
CA LEU A 247 17.10 -1.75 -5.91
C LEU A 247 16.75 -0.29 -6.25
N ALA A 248 17.01 0.64 -5.34
CA ALA A 248 16.71 2.06 -5.54
C ALA A 248 17.68 2.77 -6.50
N THR A 249 18.80 2.15 -6.85
CA THR A 249 19.81 2.68 -7.77
C THR A 249 19.68 2.08 -9.18
N THR A 250 20.56 2.51 -10.10
CA THR A 250 20.66 1.91 -11.44
C THR A 250 21.07 0.44 -11.42
N ALA A 251 21.70 -0.05 -10.36
CA ALA A 251 21.98 -1.48 -10.19
C ALA A 251 20.69 -2.32 -10.12
N GLY A 252 19.58 -1.74 -9.64
CA GLY A 252 18.26 -2.37 -9.64
C GLY A 252 17.66 -2.57 -11.03
N ASN A 253 18.15 -1.86 -12.04
CA ASN A 253 17.67 -2.01 -13.42
C ASN A 253 17.85 -3.43 -13.97
N ALA A 254 18.82 -4.19 -13.42
CA ALA A 254 19.03 -5.59 -13.77
C ALA A 254 17.76 -6.44 -13.66
N VAL A 255 16.84 -6.10 -12.77
CA VAL A 255 15.54 -6.77 -12.64
C VAL A 255 14.65 -6.51 -13.86
N CYS A 256 14.63 -5.28 -14.34
CA CYS A 256 13.75 -4.83 -15.43
C CYS A 256 14.26 -5.28 -16.80
N VAL A 257 15.58 -5.15 -17.05
CA VAL A 257 16.19 -5.46 -18.36
C VAL A 257 16.20 -6.94 -18.70
N ARG A 258 15.92 -7.82 -17.75
CA ARG A 258 15.68 -9.25 -18.07
C ARG A 258 14.49 -9.45 -19.02
N CYS A 259 13.45 -8.61 -18.89
CA CYS A 259 12.30 -8.64 -19.78
C CYS A 259 12.30 -7.49 -20.78
N HIS A 260 13.06 -6.42 -20.52
CA HIS A 260 13.20 -5.24 -21.36
C HIS A 260 14.65 -5.06 -21.86
N PRO A 261 15.26 -6.06 -22.54
CA PRO A 261 16.68 -6.05 -22.89
C PRO A 261 17.09 -4.89 -23.80
N GLN A 262 16.15 -4.30 -24.54
CA GLN A 262 16.39 -3.13 -25.38
C GLN A 262 16.88 -1.90 -24.60
N TYR A 263 16.62 -1.83 -23.30
CA TYR A 263 17.07 -0.74 -22.43
C TYR A 263 18.32 -1.09 -21.60
N ALA A 264 18.92 -2.26 -21.81
CA ALA A 264 20.17 -2.63 -21.14
C ALA A 264 21.38 -1.78 -21.59
N PRO A 265 21.54 -1.42 -22.89
CA PRO A 265 22.62 -0.52 -23.30
C PRO A 265 22.41 0.91 -22.77
N ALA A 266 23.45 1.50 -22.19
CA ALA A 266 23.39 2.85 -21.63
C ALA A 266 22.88 3.93 -22.62
N PRO A 267 23.27 3.94 -23.91
CA PRO A 267 22.71 4.89 -24.86
C PRO A 267 21.21 4.73 -25.10
N ALA A 268 20.70 3.49 -25.11
CA ALA A 268 19.28 3.21 -25.29
C ALA A 268 18.49 3.62 -24.03
N LEU A 269 19.04 3.37 -22.85
CA LEU A 269 18.45 3.85 -21.60
C LEU A 269 18.40 5.37 -21.53
N ALA A 270 19.51 6.04 -21.90
CA ALA A 270 19.56 7.51 -21.95
C ALA A 270 18.54 8.10 -22.92
N ALA A 271 18.39 7.49 -24.10
CA ALA A 271 17.41 7.92 -25.11
C ALA A 271 15.96 7.71 -24.63
N HIS A 272 15.69 6.63 -23.88
CA HIS A 272 14.38 6.35 -23.31
C HIS A 272 14.06 7.29 -22.13
N ALA A 273 14.97 7.42 -21.19
CA ALA A 273 14.75 8.15 -19.95
C ALA A 273 14.95 9.67 -20.09
N HIS A 274 15.67 10.11 -21.10
CA HIS A 274 16.16 11.49 -21.28
C HIS A 274 16.96 12.01 -20.08
N HIS A 275 17.64 11.10 -19.39
CA HIS A 275 18.50 11.37 -18.25
C HIS A 275 19.85 10.64 -18.39
N ASP A 276 20.82 11.05 -17.59
CA ASP A 276 22.07 10.30 -17.46
C ASP A 276 21.77 8.87 -16.96
N PRO A 277 22.15 7.83 -17.71
CA PRO A 277 21.87 6.45 -17.37
C PRO A 277 22.58 5.98 -16.08
N THR A 278 23.60 6.72 -15.61
CA THR A 278 24.32 6.42 -14.35
C THR A 278 23.78 7.20 -13.16
N GLY A 279 22.98 8.24 -13.41
CA GLY A 279 22.38 9.08 -12.39
C GLY A 279 21.07 8.54 -11.83
N ALA A 280 20.47 9.25 -10.89
CA ALA A 280 19.19 8.88 -10.26
C ALA A 280 18.04 8.76 -11.28
N GLY A 281 18.04 9.58 -12.34
CA GLY A 281 17.06 9.52 -13.42
C GLY A 281 17.23 8.33 -14.36
N GLY A 282 18.37 7.63 -14.30
CA GLY A 282 18.62 6.37 -15.01
C GLY A 282 18.04 5.14 -14.31
N SER A 283 17.56 5.25 -13.08
CA SER A 283 16.90 4.15 -12.39
C SER A 283 15.46 3.96 -12.92
N CYS A 284 15.15 2.78 -13.44
CA CYS A 284 13.82 2.47 -13.98
C CYS A 284 12.70 2.74 -12.97
N ILE A 285 12.91 2.36 -11.71
CA ILE A 285 11.92 2.53 -10.66
C ILE A 285 11.78 3.99 -10.19
N ALA A 286 12.66 4.90 -10.58
CA ALA A 286 12.50 6.32 -10.28
C ALA A 286 11.24 6.89 -10.94
N CYS A 287 10.96 6.46 -12.16
CA CYS A 287 9.84 6.91 -12.98
C CYS A 287 8.66 5.92 -12.93
N HIS A 288 8.94 4.61 -13.08
CA HIS A 288 7.90 3.58 -13.17
C HIS A 288 7.32 3.15 -11.82
N MET A 289 8.01 3.43 -10.71
CA MET A 289 7.57 3.19 -9.33
C MET A 289 7.88 4.42 -8.44
N PRO A 290 7.26 5.57 -8.70
CA PRO A 290 7.59 6.81 -7.98
C PRO A 290 7.30 6.70 -6.48
N LYS A 291 8.04 7.48 -5.67
CA LYS A 291 7.80 7.55 -4.22
C LYS A 291 6.56 8.42 -3.92
N LYS A 292 5.38 7.84 -4.03
CA LYS A 292 4.10 8.52 -3.81
C LYS A 292 3.24 7.88 -2.71
N ASN A 293 3.71 6.82 -2.07
CA ASN A 293 3.01 6.19 -0.96
C ASN A 293 3.55 6.67 0.38
N MET A 294 2.66 6.86 1.35
CA MET A 294 3.01 7.27 2.70
C MET A 294 3.46 6.05 3.52
N GLY A 295 4.69 6.08 4.03
CA GLY A 295 5.20 5.07 4.95
C GLY A 295 4.92 5.41 6.42
N LEU A 296 4.73 4.40 7.24
CA LEU A 296 4.49 4.56 8.69
C LEU A 296 5.70 5.13 9.44
N GLY A 297 6.89 5.13 8.84
CA GLY A 297 8.09 5.78 9.36
C GLY A 297 8.22 7.26 8.98
N TYR A 298 7.15 7.89 8.47
CA TYR A 298 7.12 9.27 7.98
C TYR A 298 8.11 9.54 6.85
N ALA A 299 8.37 8.51 6.04
CA ALA A 299 9.09 8.59 4.79
C ALA A 299 8.21 8.07 3.66
N LEU A 300 8.43 8.58 2.46
CA LEU A 300 7.70 8.08 1.30
C LEU A 300 8.24 6.72 0.88
N THR A 301 7.31 5.82 0.53
CA THR A 301 7.60 4.54 -0.09
C THR A 301 7.20 4.54 -1.57
N ARG A 302 7.67 3.55 -2.30
CA ARG A 302 7.38 3.46 -3.74
C ARG A 302 5.97 2.98 -3.99
N TYR A 303 5.37 3.51 -5.03
CA TYR A 303 4.09 3.04 -5.57
C TYR A 303 4.34 1.78 -6.40
N HIS A 304 3.75 0.66 -6.02
CA HIS A 304 4.06 -0.65 -6.60
C HIS A 304 3.30 -0.98 -7.89
N ARG A 305 2.37 -0.14 -8.30
CA ARG A 305 1.80 -0.29 -9.65
C ARG A 305 2.83 0.18 -10.68
N ILE A 306 3.57 -0.76 -11.23
CA ILE A 306 4.52 -0.48 -12.32
C ILE A 306 3.73 0.03 -13.51
N GLY A 307 3.93 1.28 -13.85
CA GLY A 307 3.11 1.97 -14.84
C GLY A 307 3.91 3.01 -15.63
N LEU A 308 3.24 3.65 -16.57
CA LEU A 308 3.81 4.70 -17.40
C LEU A 308 3.65 6.05 -16.70
N PRO A 309 4.75 6.77 -16.40
CA PRO A 309 4.69 8.10 -15.78
C PRO A 309 4.04 9.15 -16.70
N ASP A 310 4.04 8.91 -17.98
CA ASP A 310 3.49 9.76 -19.05
C ASP A 310 2.03 9.42 -19.42
N ASP A 311 1.37 8.50 -18.71
CA ASP A 311 -0.03 8.15 -18.94
C ASP A 311 -0.93 9.38 -18.68
N PRO A 312 -1.66 9.88 -19.69
CA PRO A 312 -2.55 11.04 -19.53
C PRO A 312 -3.57 10.85 -18.39
N ALA A 313 -4.10 9.64 -18.21
CA ALA A 313 -5.05 9.37 -17.13
C ALA A 313 -4.44 9.56 -15.73
N ARG A 314 -3.13 9.40 -15.59
CA ARG A 314 -2.41 9.67 -14.33
C ARG A 314 -2.04 11.16 -14.22
N VAL A 315 -1.44 11.71 -15.27
CA VAL A 315 -0.95 13.09 -15.29
C VAL A 315 -2.08 14.10 -15.06
N GLU A 316 -3.25 13.84 -15.65
CA GLU A 316 -4.42 14.74 -15.59
C GLU A 316 -5.31 14.54 -14.36
N ARG A 317 -5.09 13.50 -13.55
CA ARG A 317 -6.00 13.15 -12.44
C ARG A 317 -5.33 12.91 -11.10
N ASP A 318 -4.01 12.77 -11.09
CA ASP A 318 -3.24 12.41 -9.89
C ASP A 318 -2.14 13.44 -9.62
N ARG A 319 -2.00 13.87 -8.37
CA ARG A 319 -1.01 14.86 -7.93
C ARG A 319 0.02 14.24 -7.00
N PRO A 320 1.24 14.79 -6.98
CA PRO A 320 1.83 15.62 -8.03
C PRO A 320 2.22 14.79 -9.28
N ILE A 321 2.47 15.46 -10.42
CA ILE A 321 3.15 14.83 -11.58
C ILE A 321 4.45 14.21 -11.11
N GLU A 322 4.76 12.98 -11.53
CA GLU A 322 5.92 12.21 -11.05
C GLU A 322 7.25 12.93 -11.26
N CYS A 323 7.41 13.61 -12.38
CA CYS A 323 8.61 14.40 -12.67
C CYS A 323 8.90 15.47 -11.60
N ALA A 324 7.84 16.04 -10.98
CA ALA A 324 7.98 17.05 -9.95
C ALA A 324 8.57 16.51 -8.63
N LEU A 325 8.61 15.20 -8.42
CA LEU A 325 9.23 14.60 -7.23
C LEU A 325 10.75 14.85 -7.19
N CYS A 326 11.37 15.12 -8.35
CA CYS A 326 12.76 15.50 -8.45
C CYS A 326 12.92 16.95 -8.97
N HIS A 327 12.10 17.37 -9.95
CA HIS A 327 12.13 18.69 -10.57
C HIS A 327 11.21 19.67 -9.83
N THR A 328 11.53 19.96 -8.57
CA THR A 328 10.69 20.73 -7.65
C THR A 328 10.55 22.22 -8.00
N ASP A 329 11.41 22.72 -8.91
CA ASP A 329 11.48 24.10 -9.41
C ASP A 329 10.67 24.33 -10.69
N LYS A 330 10.30 23.28 -11.40
CA LYS A 330 9.61 23.37 -12.69
C LYS A 330 8.10 23.58 -12.54
N THR A 331 7.52 24.25 -13.52
CA THR A 331 6.07 24.42 -13.63
C THR A 331 5.39 23.16 -14.21
N VAL A 332 4.07 23.08 -14.09
CA VAL A 332 3.28 22.06 -14.78
C VAL A 332 3.51 22.13 -16.28
N ALA A 333 3.49 23.35 -16.86
CA ALA A 333 3.70 23.57 -18.29
C ALA A 333 5.07 23.08 -18.75
N ASP A 334 6.14 23.36 -17.97
CA ASP A 334 7.50 22.90 -18.29
C ASP A 334 7.58 21.37 -18.35
N LEU A 335 7.04 20.71 -17.32
CA LEU A 335 7.12 19.25 -17.19
C LEU A 335 6.32 18.55 -18.28
N VAL A 336 5.05 18.95 -18.48
CA VAL A 336 4.23 18.32 -19.53
C VAL A 336 4.73 18.65 -20.93
N GLY A 337 5.26 19.86 -21.15
CA GLY A 337 5.89 20.22 -22.43
C GLY A 337 7.08 19.32 -22.77
N LYS A 338 7.89 18.94 -21.79
CA LYS A 338 8.97 17.96 -21.98
C LYS A 338 8.43 16.57 -22.28
N MET A 339 7.43 16.11 -21.55
CA MET A 339 6.82 14.80 -21.76
C MET A 339 6.17 14.71 -23.16
N GLU A 340 5.54 15.78 -23.64
CA GLU A 340 4.99 15.87 -25.00
C GLU A 340 6.10 15.81 -26.05
N ALA A 341 7.20 16.53 -25.86
CA ALA A 341 8.31 16.58 -26.80
C ALA A 341 9.09 15.24 -26.86
N TRP A 342 9.23 14.55 -25.72
CA TRP A 342 10.03 13.33 -25.64
C TRP A 342 9.27 12.08 -26.05
N TRP A 343 7.99 11.96 -25.60
CA TRP A 343 7.23 10.73 -25.77
C TRP A 343 5.98 10.90 -26.64
N GLY A 344 5.77 12.09 -27.23
CA GLY A 344 4.67 12.33 -28.20
C GLY A 344 3.27 12.31 -27.58
N ARG A 345 3.17 12.33 -26.25
CA ARG A 345 1.88 12.40 -25.55
C ARG A 345 1.23 13.75 -25.75
N LYS A 346 -0.07 13.83 -25.46
CA LYS A 346 -0.83 15.07 -25.42
C LYS A 346 -1.62 15.12 -24.11
N TYR A 347 -1.66 16.31 -23.50
CA TYR A 347 -2.33 16.50 -22.22
C TYR A 347 -3.35 17.63 -22.30
N ASP A 348 -4.50 17.41 -21.63
CA ASP A 348 -5.53 18.43 -21.50
C ASP A 348 -5.09 19.53 -20.52
N ARG A 349 -4.77 20.71 -21.08
CA ARG A 349 -4.34 21.87 -20.30
C ARG A 349 -5.43 22.40 -19.36
N ALA A 350 -6.70 22.23 -19.73
CA ALA A 350 -7.80 22.64 -18.88
C ALA A 350 -7.94 21.71 -17.66
N ALA A 351 -7.80 20.39 -17.87
CA ALA A 351 -7.76 19.44 -16.76
C ALA A 351 -6.59 19.72 -15.81
N LEU A 352 -5.41 19.99 -16.34
CA LEU A 352 -4.24 20.36 -15.55
C LEU A 352 -4.43 21.68 -14.79
N ALA A 353 -4.99 22.71 -15.43
CA ALA A 353 -5.30 23.97 -14.76
C ALA A 353 -6.32 23.78 -13.64
N ASN A 354 -7.34 22.95 -13.83
CA ASN A 354 -8.29 22.58 -12.78
C ASN A 354 -7.60 21.88 -11.61
N LEU A 355 -6.65 20.99 -11.92
CA LEU A 355 -5.93 20.19 -10.92
C LEU A 355 -4.98 21.06 -10.08
N TYR A 356 -4.21 21.95 -10.72
CA TYR A 356 -3.14 22.73 -10.09
C TYR A 356 -3.47 24.22 -9.87
N GLY A 357 -4.60 24.72 -10.38
CA GLY A 357 -5.00 26.12 -10.38
C GLY A 357 -4.57 26.88 -11.62
N THR A 358 -3.37 26.61 -12.13
CA THR A 358 -2.84 27.10 -13.40
C THR A 358 -1.73 26.16 -13.86
N VAL A 359 -1.44 26.10 -15.15
CA VAL A 359 -0.31 25.33 -15.69
C VAL A 359 1.04 25.98 -15.40
N ASP A 360 1.08 27.26 -15.03
CA ASP A 360 2.28 27.97 -14.61
C ASP A 360 2.64 27.72 -13.14
N ALA A 361 1.78 27.01 -12.41
CA ALA A 361 2.05 26.64 -11.03
C ALA A 361 3.16 25.57 -10.95
N ARG A 362 3.95 25.61 -9.87
CA ARG A 362 4.82 24.50 -9.49
C ARG A 362 3.97 23.38 -8.89
N PRO A 363 4.04 22.14 -9.40
CA PRO A 363 3.11 21.08 -9.01
C PRO A 363 3.08 20.78 -7.52
N LEU A 364 4.24 20.77 -6.84
CA LEU A 364 4.30 20.46 -5.41
C LEU A 364 3.68 21.56 -4.55
N GLN A 365 3.93 22.83 -4.84
CA GLN A 365 3.32 23.96 -4.12
C GLN A 365 1.79 23.97 -4.33
N ALA A 366 1.34 23.76 -5.56
CA ALA A 366 -0.08 23.64 -5.85
C ALA A 366 -0.72 22.43 -5.15
N THR A 367 -0.03 21.28 -5.14
CA THR A 367 -0.50 20.09 -4.42
C THR A 367 -0.60 20.33 -2.91
N LEU A 368 0.37 21.03 -2.34
CA LEU A 368 0.35 21.39 -0.92
C LEU A 368 -0.90 22.19 -0.53
N MET A 369 -1.38 23.03 -1.43
CA MET A 369 -2.54 23.89 -1.19
C MET A 369 -3.88 23.26 -1.61
N ARG A 370 -3.90 22.49 -2.67
CA ARG A 370 -5.11 22.01 -3.35
C ARG A 370 -5.25 20.49 -3.37
N GLY A 371 -4.20 19.79 -2.95
CA GLY A 371 -4.16 18.34 -2.96
C GLY A 371 -5.10 17.71 -1.94
N LYS A 372 -5.41 16.45 -2.17
CA LYS A 372 -5.99 15.56 -1.14
C LYS A 372 -4.97 15.34 -0.04
N ALA A 373 -5.40 14.90 1.13
CA ALA A 373 -4.52 14.72 2.28
C ALA A 373 -3.28 13.87 1.98
N HIS A 374 -3.44 12.73 1.31
CA HIS A 374 -2.30 11.87 0.94
C HIS A 374 -1.38 12.51 -0.11
N GLU A 375 -1.92 13.31 -1.05
CA GLU A 375 -1.13 14.07 -2.02
C GLU A 375 -0.35 15.19 -1.32
N GLN A 376 -0.97 15.85 -0.34
CA GLN A 376 -0.33 16.87 0.49
C GLN A 376 0.85 16.29 1.29
N ALA A 377 0.70 15.08 1.85
CA ALA A 377 1.81 14.40 2.53
C ALA A 377 3.01 14.17 1.60
N VAL A 378 2.76 13.78 0.34
CA VAL A 378 3.82 13.64 -0.68
C VAL A 378 4.49 14.98 -0.94
N ALA A 379 3.71 16.03 -1.15
CA ALA A 379 4.26 17.37 -1.40
C ALA A 379 5.11 17.87 -0.22
N VAL A 380 4.61 17.70 1.01
CA VAL A 380 5.34 18.06 2.24
C VAL A 380 6.68 17.33 2.33
N ALA A 381 6.66 16.00 2.14
CA ALA A 381 7.88 15.19 2.26
C ALA A 381 8.92 15.60 1.22
N VAL A 382 8.51 15.70 -0.05
CA VAL A 382 9.42 16.03 -1.15
C VAL A 382 10.00 17.45 -1.00
N LEU A 383 9.18 18.44 -0.67
CA LEU A 383 9.63 19.82 -0.47
C LEU A 383 10.58 19.93 0.74
N GLY A 384 10.31 19.18 1.81
CA GLY A 384 11.18 19.09 2.97
C GLY A 384 12.54 18.45 2.65
N GLU A 385 12.53 17.31 1.97
CA GLU A 385 13.75 16.59 1.56
C GLU A 385 14.60 17.40 0.56
N ALA A 386 13.95 18.10 -0.37
CA ALA A 386 14.59 18.98 -1.34
C ALA A 386 15.01 20.34 -0.76
N ARG A 387 14.83 20.56 0.55
CA ARG A 387 15.17 21.80 1.27
C ARG A 387 14.60 23.07 0.63
N ARG A 388 13.33 23.01 0.20
CA ARG A 388 12.63 24.14 -0.41
C ARG A 388 12.10 25.08 0.68
N THR A 389 12.96 25.97 1.16
CA THR A 389 12.65 26.92 2.24
C THR A 389 11.51 27.86 1.92
N GLU A 390 11.31 28.23 0.64
CA GLU A 390 10.19 29.03 0.17
C GLU A 390 8.82 28.36 0.40
N ALA A 391 8.80 27.04 0.55
CA ALA A 391 7.57 26.30 0.85
C ALA A 391 7.28 26.19 2.35
N LEU A 392 8.20 26.59 3.22
CA LEU A 392 8.08 26.45 4.68
C LEU A 392 6.75 26.97 5.25
N PRO A 393 6.23 28.14 4.86
CA PRO A 393 4.94 28.61 5.37
C PRO A 393 3.78 27.67 4.99
N GLY A 394 3.77 27.17 3.77
CA GLY A 394 2.78 26.21 3.29
C GLY A 394 2.86 24.88 3.99
N ILE A 395 4.07 24.36 4.21
CA ILE A 395 4.34 23.12 4.94
C ILE A 395 3.91 23.28 6.41
N ALA A 396 4.23 24.38 7.05
CA ALA A 396 3.89 24.65 8.44
C ALA A 396 2.37 24.71 8.68
N ARG A 397 1.59 25.18 7.70
CA ARG A 397 0.12 25.09 7.76
C ARG A 397 -0.39 23.67 7.84
N GLN A 398 0.34 22.70 7.31
CA GLN A 398 -0.06 21.29 7.37
C GLN A 398 0.08 20.67 8.78
N LEU A 399 0.68 21.38 9.73
CA LEU A 399 0.71 20.95 11.14
C LEU A 399 -0.68 20.92 11.79
N VAL A 400 -1.66 21.58 11.20
CA VAL A 400 -3.07 21.50 11.60
C VAL A 400 -3.95 20.77 10.59
N ASN A 401 -3.36 20.02 9.67
CA ASN A 401 -4.10 19.22 8.70
C ASN A 401 -5.08 18.28 9.44
N PRO A 402 -6.33 18.15 8.97
CA PRO A 402 -7.28 17.22 9.59
C PRO A 402 -6.80 15.76 9.56
N PHE A 403 -5.95 15.39 8.61
CA PHE A 403 -5.35 14.04 8.58
C PHE A 403 -4.05 14.00 9.40
N PRO A 404 -4.05 13.35 10.58
CA PRO A 404 -2.92 13.40 11.50
C PRO A 404 -1.60 12.93 10.89
N LEU A 405 -1.59 11.93 9.99
CA LEU A 405 -0.37 11.48 9.34
C LEU A 405 0.34 12.65 8.61
N VAL A 406 -0.41 13.51 7.94
CA VAL A 406 0.16 14.69 7.26
C VAL A 406 0.85 15.62 8.26
N ARG A 407 0.30 15.77 9.47
CA ARG A 407 0.92 16.59 10.53
C ARG A 407 2.31 16.09 10.92
N TYR A 408 2.50 14.77 10.99
CA TYR A 408 3.82 14.18 11.29
C TYR A 408 4.83 14.41 10.17
N TYR A 409 4.40 14.28 8.91
CA TYR A 409 5.24 14.65 7.76
C TYR A 409 5.60 16.13 7.80
N ALA A 410 4.63 17.00 8.08
CA ALA A 410 4.83 18.44 8.18
C ALA A 410 5.80 18.80 9.32
N LYS A 411 5.65 18.17 10.49
CA LYS A 411 6.56 18.38 11.61
C LYS A 411 8.01 18.09 11.24
N ARG A 412 8.25 16.92 10.63
CA ARG A 412 9.58 16.53 10.17
C ARG A 412 10.16 17.51 9.16
N ALA A 413 9.34 17.96 8.19
CA ALA A 413 9.78 18.92 7.18
C ALA A 413 10.06 20.31 7.79
N VAL A 414 9.23 20.79 8.72
CA VAL A 414 9.46 22.06 9.43
C VAL A 414 10.73 22.00 10.26
N GLU A 415 10.97 20.92 11.01
CA GLU A 415 12.20 20.71 11.79
C GLU A 415 13.46 20.71 10.88
N THR A 416 13.33 20.29 9.62
CA THR A 416 14.44 20.28 8.64
C THR A 416 14.68 21.66 8.01
N LEU A 417 13.62 22.44 7.81
CA LEU A 417 13.65 23.68 7.02
C LEU A 417 13.73 24.95 7.86
N ALA A 418 13.27 24.92 9.11
CA ALA A 418 13.23 26.11 9.94
C ALA A 418 14.63 26.54 10.40
N ASP A 419 14.94 27.81 10.28
CA ASP A 419 16.23 28.39 10.72
C ASP A 419 16.41 28.42 12.25
N ARG A 420 15.31 28.19 12.98
CA ARG A 420 15.28 28.15 14.44
C ARG A 420 14.47 26.96 14.94
N PRO A 421 14.71 26.50 16.17
CA PRO A 421 13.94 25.43 16.76
C PRO A 421 12.42 25.71 16.70
N CYS A 422 11.67 24.76 16.18
CA CYS A 422 10.23 24.81 16.04
C CYS A 422 9.61 23.62 16.79
N ALA A 423 9.51 23.77 18.11
CA ALA A 423 8.98 22.71 18.98
C ALA A 423 7.44 22.72 18.94
N VAL A 424 6.87 21.92 18.06
CA VAL A 424 5.41 21.73 17.95
C VAL A 424 5.02 20.39 18.52
N ASP A 425 4.18 20.41 19.54
CA ASP A 425 3.53 19.22 20.10
C ASP A 425 2.21 18.98 19.36
N LEU A 426 2.16 17.88 18.60
CA LEU A 426 0.99 17.54 17.79
C LEU A 426 -0.19 16.97 18.59
N ASP A 427 0.01 16.67 19.87
CA ASP A 427 -1.03 16.19 20.79
C ASP A 427 -1.81 17.36 21.43
N ARG A 428 -1.40 18.61 21.16
CA ARG A 428 -2.08 19.82 21.62
C ARG A 428 -3.28 20.17 20.74
N THR A 429 -4.10 21.08 21.25
CA THR A 429 -5.23 21.62 20.51
C THR A 429 -4.77 22.43 19.28
N THR A 430 -5.63 22.54 18.28
CA THR A 430 -5.32 23.33 17.07
C THR A 430 -4.89 24.77 17.37
N PRO A 431 -5.54 25.53 18.28
CA PRO A 431 -5.09 26.87 18.64
C PRO A 431 -3.68 26.89 19.24
N GLU A 432 -3.35 25.93 20.11
CA GLU A 432 -2.01 25.83 20.72
C GLU A 432 -0.94 25.50 19.65
N ILE A 433 -1.26 24.59 18.72
CA ILE A 433 -0.37 24.29 17.59
C ILE A 433 -0.15 25.53 16.73
N VAL A 434 -1.22 26.27 16.38
CA VAL A 434 -1.12 27.52 15.61
C VAL A 434 -0.25 28.55 16.33
N ALA A 435 -0.41 28.71 17.63
CA ALA A 435 0.42 29.63 18.43
C ALA A 435 1.89 29.23 18.40
N ALA A 436 2.20 27.95 18.60
CA ALA A 436 3.56 27.44 18.55
C ALA A 436 4.18 27.62 17.14
N VAL A 437 3.42 27.38 16.09
CA VAL A 437 3.88 27.56 14.70
C VAL A 437 4.14 29.04 14.40
N ARG A 438 3.28 29.94 14.84
CA ARG A 438 3.50 31.40 14.66
C ARG A 438 4.80 31.88 15.31
N ALA A 439 5.20 31.29 16.42
CA ALA A 439 6.43 31.65 17.09
C ALA A 439 7.69 31.29 16.27
N CYS A 440 7.65 30.21 15.48
CA CYS A 440 8.78 29.76 14.68
C CYS A 440 8.66 30.05 13.18
N VAL A 441 7.45 30.05 12.63
CA VAL A 441 7.15 30.32 11.21
C VAL A 441 5.97 31.32 11.10
N PRO A 442 6.17 32.61 11.40
CA PRO A 442 5.09 33.61 11.45
C PRO A 442 4.27 33.68 10.14
N ALA A 443 4.92 33.53 9.01
CA ALA A 443 4.28 33.56 7.68
C ALA A 443 3.31 32.41 7.42
N ALA A 444 3.30 31.35 8.25
CA ALA A 444 2.35 30.24 8.12
C ALA A 444 0.92 30.67 8.48
N PHE A 445 0.78 31.45 9.54
CA PHE A 445 -0.51 31.94 10.07
C PHE A 445 -0.42 33.44 10.37
N PRO A 446 -0.52 34.33 9.37
CA PRO A 446 -0.56 35.77 9.59
C PRO A 446 -1.75 36.17 10.50
N GLU A 447 -1.58 37.22 11.29
CA GLU A 447 -2.61 37.65 12.27
C GLU A 447 -3.94 38.02 11.62
N THR A 448 -3.92 38.48 10.37
CA THR A 448 -5.07 38.92 9.61
C THR A 448 -5.90 37.80 8.96
N VAL A 449 -5.43 36.57 8.98
CA VAL A 449 -6.18 35.44 8.46
C VAL A 449 -6.83 34.72 9.64
N PRO A 450 -8.16 34.67 9.76
CA PRO A 450 -8.79 33.75 10.70
C PRO A 450 -8.26 32.35 10.46
N ALA A 451 -8.04 31.58 11.51
CA ALA A 451 -7.63 30.18 11.40
C ALA A 451 -8.79 29.33 10.81
N ALA A 452 -9.20 29.64 9.61
CA ALA A 452 -10.14 28.84 8.85
C ALA A 452 -9.39 27.56 8.46
N LEU A 453 -9.64 26.53 9.24
CA LEU A 453 -9.34 25.15 8.83
C LEU A 453 -9.91 24.92 7.43
N PRO A 454 -9.21 24.23 6.55
CA PRO A 454 -9.82 23.72 5.34
C PRO A 454 -11.12 23.02 5.73
N ALA A 455 -12.14 23.23 4.92
CA ALA A 455 -13.51 22.80 5.18
C ALA A 455 -13.54 21.39 5.78
N LYS A 456 -14.38 21.21 6.81
CA LYS A 456 -14.68 19.89 7.39
C LYS A 456 -14.67 18.84 6.29
N PRO A 457 -13.97 17.72 6.46
CA PRO A 457 -14.17 16.59 5.56
C PRO A 457 -15.68 16.37 5.50
N ARG A 458 -16.23 16.30 4.30
CA ARG A 458 -17.64 15.97 4.12
C ARG A 458 -17.90 14.76 4.98
N THR A 459 -18.57 14.93 6.10
CA THR A 459 -19.16 13.84 6.83
C THR A 459 -20.10 13.20 5.83
N ARG A 460 -19.77 12.01 5.42
CA ARG A 460 -20.65 11.16 4.67
C ARG A 460 -21.83 10.82 5.60
N THR A 461 -22.85 11.68 5.56
CA THR A 461 -24.20 11.29 5.88
C THR A 461 -24.73 10.67 4.60
N ASP A 462 -25.30 9.50 4.73
CA ASP A 462 -26.12 8.81 3.75
C ASP A 462 -25.37 8.23 2.54
N ASP A 463 -24.80 7.07 2.76
CA ASP A 463 -24.80 5.96 1.80
C ASP A 463 -25.08 4.68 2.60
N THR A 464 -26.28 4.59 3.12
CA THR A 464 -26.99 3.34 3.23
C THR A 464 -27.42 2.99 1.81
N ASP A 465 -26.55 2.39 1.06
CA ASP A 465 -26.92 1.58 -0.08
C ASP A 465 -26.51 0.17 0.28
N GLU A 466 -27.51 -0.56 0.68
CA GLU A 466 -27.74 -1.95 0.42
C GLU A 466 -27.32 -2.26 -1.02
N ASP A 467 -26.46 -3.21 -1.14
CA ASP A 467 -26.23 -4.33 -2.04
C ASP A 467 -24.73 -4.67 -2.17
#